data_ccd2bcf792b678cffc60f6661dd6570b
#
_entry.id   ccd2bcf792b678cffc60f6661dd6570b
#
_cell.length_a   1.000
_cell.length_b   1.000
_cell.length_c   1.000
_cell.angle_alpha   90.00
_cell.angle_beta   90.00
_cell.angle_gamma   90.00
#
_symmetry.space_group_name_H-M   'P 1'
#
loop_
_entity.id
_entity.type
_entity.pdbx_description
1 polymer ?
#
loop_
_entity_poly.entity_id
_entity_poly.type
_entity_poly.pdbx_seq_one_letter_code
_entity_poly.pdbx_strand_id
1 'polypeptide(L)'
;MHRKIKTWAYAILLLNIVVAGIGIAKLLFDVFTGNGNTQDGLLFQNLHLTAYSTDSFMDFFNSIQYGRKPYTTGVIYPPLINLIYAIFGMGIPDSVKAQGTLAYRTSLQGIVALVLFYVMAVLLYIIAWRDDSRFTNKEKIFLITATFFTLPFIFAVERGNSLLWCVPLTMLFVNNYNKKEKSKRILAIVALALAASMKIYPAFFGILLVREKKWKEALTAVVVGAITMFAPFLLMEKGNRSPLLWLSNITKTSEMFQSTGYGFKVNLSNTIGFIESEFGIHITGTNFLIIAVLLINSLLVLIKKNMPQWKCTALLALITILVPGFSYTYTIMFMLIPFFCFLGSEHDQKWDCYYLILFMLMFVLLPIKNQFGGLEAINMDAVYPLGWTTIVESVALFLMEVSIVIEELPLKNREK
;
A
#
# COMPACT_ATOMS: atom_id res chain seq x y z
N MET A 1 -16.82 18.51 18.33
CA MET A 1 -16.45 18.20 16.92
C MET A 1 -15.84 16.82 16.76
N HIS A 2 -14.91 16.39 17.58
CA HIS A 2 -14.28 15.06 17.54
C HIS A 2 -15.27 13.87 17.38
N ARG A 3 -16.32 13.84 18.22
CA ARG A 3 -17.34 12.77 18.14
C ARG A 3 -18.07 12.73 16.79
N LYS A 4 -18.27 13.89 16.15
CA LYS A 4 -18.95 13.96 14.84
C LYS A 4 -18.07 13.40 13.72
N ILE A 5 -16.77 13.72 13.68
CA ILE A 5 -15.84 13.20 12.67
C ILE A 5 -15.75 11.67 12.72
N LYS A 6 -15.57 11.08 13.91
CA LYS A 6 -15.61 9.61 14.08
C LYS A 6 -16.93 9.02 13.61
N THR A 7 -18.07 9.65 13.98
CA THR A 7 -19.39 9.15 13.57
C THR A 7 -19.54 9.15 12.06
N TRP A 8 -19.16 10.22 11.38
CA TRP A 8 -19.19 10.29 9.91
C TRP A 8 -18.26 9.26 9.28
N ALA A 9 -17.03 9.13 9.77
CA ALA A 9 -16.10 8.13 9.28
C ALA A 9 -16.68 6.71 9.40
N TYR A 10 -17.24 6.36 10.57
CA TYR A 10 -17.82 5.04 10.79
C TYR A 10 -19.05 4.79 9.93
N ALA A 11 -19.91 5.79 9.72
CA ALA A 11 -21.06 5.66 8.84
C ALA A 11 -20.66 5.39 7.39
N ILE A 12 -19.67 6.14 6.87
CA ILE A 12 -19.18 5.95 5.51
C ILE A 12 -18.49 4.58 5.36
N LEU A 13 -17.65 4.19 6.32
CA LEU A 13 -17.00 2.88 6.30
C LEU A 13 -18.01 1.72 6.40
N LEU A 14 -19.06 1.88 7.20
CA LEU A 14 -20.14 0.88 7.28
C LEU A 14 -20.87 0.76 5.94
N LEU A 15 -21.18 1.88 5.30
CA LEU A 15 -21.77 1.87 3.97
C LEU A 15 -20.85 1.17 2.95
N ASN A 16 -19.54 1.46 3.02
CA ASN A 16 -18.56 0.80 2.18
C ASN A 16 -18.51 -0.72 2.40
N ILE A 17 -18.57 -1.19 3.65
CA ILE A 17 -18.67 -2.63 3.97
C ILE A 17 -19.90 -3.25 3.30
N VAL A 18 -21.07 -2.57 3.37
CA VAL A 18 -22.31 -3.06 2.76
C VAL A 18 -22.16 -3.16 1.24
N VAL A 19 -21.64 -2.10 0.58
CA VAL A 19 -21.43 -2.08 -0.87
C VAL A 19 -20.47 -3.18 -1.31
N ALA A 20 -19.34 -3.31 -0.62
CA ALA A 20 -18.36 -4.36 -0.88
C ALA A 20 -18.94 -5.76 -0.65
N GLY A 21 -19.69 -5.94 0.44
CA GLY A 21 -20.34 -7.20 0.77
C GLY A 21 -21.37 -7.64 -0.28
N ILE A 22 -22.16 -6.71 -0.80
CA ILE A 22 -23.09 -6.97 -1.92
C ILE A 22 -22.31 -7.40 -3.17
N GLY A 23 -21.22 -6.70 -3.50
CA GLY A 23 -20.38 -7.04 -4.64
C GLY A 23 -19.79 -8.45 -4.53
N ILE A 24 -19.25 -8.80 -3.36
CA ILE A 24 -18.69 -10.13 -3.09
C ILE A 24 -19.80 -11.21 -3.14
N ALA A 25 -20.95 -10.95 -2.53
CA ALA A 25 -22.07 -11.89 -2.54
C ALA A 25 -22.56 -12.14 -3.96
N LYS A 26 -22.66 -11.10 -4.80
CA LYS A 26 -23.01 -11.24 -6.21
C LYS A 26 -21.97 -12.09 -6.95
N LEU A 27 -20.68 -11.82 -6.77
CA LEU A 27 -19.62 -12.60 -7.38
C LEU A 27 -19.71 -14.09 -7.02
N LEU A 28 -19.87 -14.39 -5.73
CA LEU A 28 -20.01 -15.77 -5.27
C LEU A 28 -21.25 -16.43 -5.87
N PHE A 29 -22.37 -15.73 -5.94
CA PHE A 29 -23.58 -16.22 -6.59
C PHE A 29 -23.35 -16.55 -8.06
N ASP A 30 -22.71 -15.67 -8.82
CA ASP A 30 -22.41 -15.84 -10.23
C ASP A 30 -21.47 -17.05 -10.47
N VAL A 31 -20.49 -17.21 -9.59
CA VAL A 31 -19.57 -18.39 -9.63
C VAL A 31 -20.32 -19.69 -9.34
N PHE A 32 -21.18 -19.74 -8.30
CA PHE A 32 -21.90 -20.95 -7.92
C PHE A 32 -23.03 -21.32 -8.88
N THR A 33 -23.64 -20.36 -9.56
CA THR A 33 -24.72 -20.62 -10.54
C THR A 33 -24.21 -20.93 -11.94
N GLY A 34 -22.90 -20.89 -12.17
CA GLY A 34 -22.31 -21.10 -13.49
C GLY A 34 -22.60 -19.96 -14.48
N ASN A 35 -23.22 -18.89 -14.01
CA ASN A 35 -23.44 -17.67 -14.79
C ASN A 35 -22.15 -16.84 -14.95
N GLY A 36 -21.06 -17.51 -14.86
CA GLY A 36 -19.64 -17.18 -14.81
C GLY A 36 -19.09 -16.04 -15.64
N ASN A 37 -19.88 -15.05 -16.00
CA ASN A 37 -19.39 -13.76 -16.40
C ASN A 37 -19.04 -12.96 -15.13
N THR A 38 -17.96 -13.37 -14.47
CA THR A 38 -17.37 -12.64 -13.33
C THR A 38 -16.97 -11.20 -13.74
N GLN A 39 -17.01 -10.88 -15.03
CA GLN A 39 -16.88 -9.53 -15.56
C GLN A 39 -17.98 -8.57 -15.08
N ASP A 40 -19.12 -9.07 -14.65
CA ASP A 40 -20.25 -8.23 -14.20
C ASP A 40 -20.28 -7.95 -12.70
N GLY A 41 -19.32 -8.40 -11.91
CA GLY A 41 -19.18 -8.06 -10.51
C GLY A 41 -18.80 -6.59 -10.30
N LEU A 42 -19.60 -5.82 -9.57
CA LEU A 42 -19.35 -4.41 -9.27
C LEU A 42 -17.95 -4.14 -8.71
N LEU A 43 -17.42 -5.07 -7.91
CA LEU A 43 -16.13 -4.96 -7.25
C LEU A 43 -14.99 -5.15 -8.26
N PHE A 44 -15.08 -6.19 -9.08
CA PHE A 44 -14.00 -6.65 -9.96
C PHE A 44 -13.94 -5.87 -11.27
N GLN A 45 -15.06 -5.32 -11.74
CA GLN A 45 -15.05 -4.41 -12.91
C GLN A 45 -14.32 -3.11 -12.61
N ASN A 46 -14.49 -2.56 -11.41
CA ASN A 46 -13.80 -1.34 -11.00
C ASN A 46 -12.28 -1.54 -10.81
N LEU A 47 -11.85 -2.77 -10.57
CA LEU A 47 -10.46 -3.12 -10.32
C LEU A 47 -9.78 -3.78 -11.52
N HIS A 48 -10.51 -4.07 -12.61
CA HIS A 48 -10.04 -4.88 -13.76
C HIS A 48 -9.48 -6.25 -13.40
N LEU A 49 -9.75 -6.72 -12.21
CA LEU A 49 -9.31 -8.00 -11.73
C LEU A 49 -10.46 -8.97 -11.85
N THR A 50 -10.80 -9.34 -13.08
CA THR A 50 -11.77 -10.42 -13.30
C THR A 50 -11.19 -11.72 -12.82
N ALA A 51 -12.01 -12.64 -12.36
CA ALA A 51 -11.58 -14.00 -12.01
C ALA A 51 -10.96 -14.75 -13.21
N TYR A 52 -11.18 -14.26 -14.41
CA TYR A 52 -10.56 -14.71 -15.65
C TYR A 52 -9.25 -14.01 -15.98
N SER A 53 -8.94 -12.91 -15.27
CA SER A 53 -7.64 -12.27 -15.47
C SER A 53 -6.55 -13.26 -15.09
N THR A 54 -5.59 -13.44 -15.99
CA THR A 54 -4.35 -14.15 -15.70
C THR A 54 -3.59 -13.53 -14.52
N ASP A 55 -3.99 -12.33 -14.12
CA ASP A 55 -3.35 -11.52 -13.08
C ASP A 55 -3.88 -11.76 -11.66
N SER A 56 -5.02 -12.45 -11.47
CA SER A 56 -5.53 -12.73 -10.11
C SER A 56 -4.53 -13.57 -9.32
N PHE A 57 -4.14 -13.08 -8.13
CA PHE A 57 -3.17 -13.66 -7.21
C PHE A 57 -1.75 -13.81 -7.77
N MET A 58 -1.43 -13.11 -8.87
CA MET A 58 -0.18 -13.34 -9.59
C MET A 58 1.06 -12.75 -8.91
N ASP A 59 0.92 -11.74 -8.07
CA ASP A 59 2.06 -11.30 -7.24
C ASP A 59 2.51 -12.42 -6.30
N PHE A 60 1.56 -13.21 -5.79
CA PHE A 60 1.84 -14.38 -4.95
C PHE A 60 2.37 -15.57 -5.76
N PHE A 61 1.61 -16.01 -6.77
CA PHE A 61 1.96 -17.22 -7.50
C PHE A 61 3.19 -17.09 -8.39
N ASN A 62 3.40 -15.94 -9.04
CA ASN A 62 4.65 -15.66 -9.74
C ASN A 62 5.85 -15.68 -8.80
N SER A 63 5.71 -15.08 -7.62
CA SER A 63 6.80 -15.08 -6.64
C SER A 63 7.12 -16.47 -6.11
N ILE A 64 6.12 -17.32 -5.93
CA ILE A 64 6.31 -18.75 -5.63
C ILE A 64 7.04 -19.47 -6.77
N GLN A 65 6.63 -19.21 -8.01
CA GLN A 65 7.25 -19.83 -9.21
C GLN A 65 8.73 -19.46 -9.32
N TYR A 66 9.08 -18.21 -9.05
CA TYR A 66 10.48 -17.77 -9.06
C TYR A 66 11.28 -18.40 -7.92
N GLY A 67 10.64 -18.70 -6.80
CA GLY A 67 11.22 -19.39 -5.67
C GLY A 67 12.49 -18.70 -5.19
N ARG A 68 13.62 -19.44 -5.19
CA ARG A 68 14.95 -18.95 -4.80
C ARG A 68 15.80 -18.42 -5.98
N LYS A 69 15.18 -18.27 -7.16
CA LYS A 69 15.81 -17.76 -8.40
C LYS A 69 15.18 -16.46 -8.93
N PRO A 70 14.80 -15.48 -8.09
CA PRO A 70 14.01 -14.35 -8.55
C PRO A 70 14.80 -13.40 -9.46
N TYR A 71 16.09 -13.21 -9.25
CA TYR A 71 16.81 -12.10 -9.87
C TYR A 71 17.29 -12.40 -11.27
N THR A 72 17.55 -13.65 -11.60
CA THR A 72 17.83 -14.09 -12.99
C THR A 72 16.60 -14.02 -13.89
N THR A 73 15.40 -13.87 -13.32
CA THR A 73 14.13 -13.68 -14.04
C THR A 73 13.65 -12.22 -14.05
N GLY A 74 14.45 -11.28 -13.55
CA GLY A 74 14.12 -9.87 -13.59
C GLY A 74 13.25 -9.35 -12.42
N VAL A 75 13.02 -10.16 -11.38
CA VAL A 75 12.22 -9.76 -10.22
C VAL A 75 12.88 -8.62 -9.44
N ILE A 76 12.06 -7.66 -8.99
CA ILE A 76 12.49 -6.47 -8.27
C ILE A 76 12.21 -6.51 -6.76
N TYR A 77 11.44 -7.50 -6.30
CA TYR A 77 11.14 -7.61 -4.86
C TYR A 77 12.40 -7.87 -4.04
N PRO A 78 12.51 -7.28 -2.82
CA PRO A 78 13.61 -7.55 -1.92
C PRO A 78 13.74 -9.04 -1.58
N PRO A 79 14.93 -9.51 -1.18
CA PRO A 79 15.17 -10.95 -1.01
C PRO A 79 14.36 -11.59 0.13
N LEU A 80 14.05 -10.84 1.21
CA LEU A 80 13.27 -11.39 2.31
C LEU A 80 11.88 -11.86 1.86
N ILE A 81 11.16 -11.03 1.11
CA ILE A 81 9.81 -11.41 0.68
C ILE A 81 9.84 -12.54 -0.37
N ASN A 82 10.85 -12.59 -1.22
CA ASN A 82 11.03 -13.71 -2.13
C ASN A 82 11.25 -15.04 -1.39
N LEU A 83 12.02 -15.03 -0.28
CA LEU A 83 12.17 -16.22 0.58
C LEU A 83 10.87 -16.60 1.27
N ILE A 84 10.10 -15.62 1.74
CA ILE A 84 8.78 -15.88 2.34
C ILE A 84 7.87 -16.57 1.32
N TYR A 85 7.77 -16.04 0.10
CA TYR A 85 6.99 -16.68 -0.96
C TYR A 85 7.55 -18.07 -1.31
N ALA A 86 8.87 -18.26 -1.34
CA ALA A 86 9.47 -19.56 -1.58
C ALA A 86 9.09 -20.58 -0.50
N ILE A 87 8.98 -20.17 0.78
CA ILE A 87 8.51 -21.04 1.87
C ILE A 87 7.07 -21.50 1.62
N PHE A 88 6.16 -20.59 1.24
CA PHE A 88 4.79 -20.95 0.88
C PHE A 88 4.75 -21.91 -0.32
N GLY A 89 5.69 -21.79 -1.25
CA GLY A 89 5.81 -22.66 -2.41
C GLY A 89 6.41 -24.05 -2.14
N MET A 90 6.97 -24.30 -0.95
CA MET A 90 7.61 -25.59 -0.63
C MET A 90 6.62 -26.77 -0.65
N GLY A 91 5.37 -26.52 -0.28
CA GLY A 91 4.31 -27.55 -0.28
C GLY A 91 3.69 -27.83 -1.65
N ILE A 92 4.05 -27.11 -2.70
CA ILE A 92 3.48 -27.28 -4.04
C ILE A 92 4.30 -28.34 -4.80
N PRO A 93 3.68 -29.45 -5.28
CA PRO A 93 4.38 -30.48 -6.01
C PRO A 93 5.04 -29.99 -7.30
N ASP A 94 6.16 -30.57 -7.68
CA ASP A 94 6.88 -30.19 -8.90
C ASP A 94 6.05 -30.44 -10.17
N SER A 95 5.16 -31.43 -10.15
CA SER A 95 4.20 -31.71 -11.25
C SER A 95 3.22 -30.52 -11.46
N VAL A 96 2.85 -29.80 -10.40
CA VAL A 96 2.01 -28.58 -10.49
C VAL A 96 2.87 -27.39 -10.93
N LYS A 97 4.09 -27.28 -10.40
CA LYS A 97 5.04 -26.21 -10.80
C LYS A 97 5.38 -26.25 -12.28
N ALA A 98 5.53 -27.45 -12.83
CA ALA A 98 5.83 -27.66 -14.25
C ALA A 98 4.71 -27.20 -15.20
N GLN A 99 3.46 -27.10 -14.71
CA GLN A 99 2.30 -26.61 -15.48
C GLN A 99 2.18 -25.08 -15.50
N GLY A 100 3.02 -24.39 -14.73
CA GLY A 100 3.03 -22.93 -14.64
C GLY A 100 2.10 -22.36 -13.58
N THR A 101 2.15 -21.04 -13.44
CA THR A 101 1.51 -20.32 -12.33
C THR A 101 -0.02 -20.41 -12.32
N LEU A 102 -0.66 -20.61 -13.46
CA LEU A 102 -2.11 -20.79 -13.53
C LEU A 102 -2.58 -22.06 -12.84
N ALA A 103 -1.78 -23.14 -12.89
CA ALA A 103 -2.10 -24.40 -12.22
C ALA A 103 -2.10 -24.27 -10.68
N TYR A 104 -1.40 -23.29 -10.11
CA TYR A 104 -1.40 -23.08 -8.66
C TYR A 104 -2.76 -22.66 -8.13
N ARG A 105 -3.55 -21.92 -8.91
CA ARG A 105 -4.89 -21.43 -8.52
C ARG A 105 -5.89 -22.55 -8.32
N THR A 106 -5.73 -23.63 -9.05
CA THR A 106 -6.64 -24.80 -9.04
C THR A 106 -6.09 -25.97 -8.22
N SER A 107 -4.81 -25.92 -7.83
CA SER A 107 -4.22 -26.96 -6.97
C SER A 107 -4.59 -26.73 -5.51
N LEU A 108 -4.92 -27.81 -4.80
CA LEU A 108 -5.21 -27.76 -3.36
C LEU A 108 -4.05 -27.11 -2.59
N GLN A 109 -2.81 -27.47 -2.90
CA GLN A 109 -1.61 -26.95 -2.23
C GLN A 109 -1.41 -25.45 -2.49
N GLY A 110 -1.67 -24.97 -3.71
CA GLY A 110 -1.62 -23.56 -4.04
C GLY A 110 -2.69 -22.76 -3.30
N ILE A 111 -3.92 -23.27 -3.24
CA ILE A 111 -5.02 -22.66 -2.49
C ILE A 111 -4.68 -22.60 -1.00
N VAL A 112 -4.19 -23.69 -0.41
CA VAL A 112 -3.78 -23.72 1.01
C VAL A 112 -2.67 -22.71 1.28
N ALA A 113 -1.64 -22.64 0.42
CA ALA A 113 -0.57 -21.66 0.56
C ALA A 113 -1.09 -20.21 0.55
N LEU A 114 -2.01 -19.90 -0.37
CA LEU A 114 -2.64 -18.58 -0.47
C LEU A 114 -3.48 -18.25 0.77
N VAL A 115 -4.30 -19.20 1.24
CA VAL A 115 -5.11 -19.03 2.46
C VAL A 115 -4.22 -18.77 3.68
N LEU A 116 -3.14 -19.54 3.85
CA LEU A 116 -2.18 -19.34 4.94
C LEU A 116 -1.51 -17.96 4.85
N PHE A 117 -1.18 -17.48 3.65
CA PHE A 117 -0.64 -16.13 3.45
C PHE A 117 -1.63 -15.05 3.95
N TYR A 118 -2.93 -15.19 3.66
CA TYR A 118 -3.95 -14.24 4.13
C TYR A 118 -4.23 -14.36 5.61
N VAL A 119 -4.26 -15.57 6.16
CA VAL A 119 -4.41 -15.79 7.62
C VAL A 119 -3.28 -15.07 8.37
N MET A 120 -2.04 -15.20 7.90
CA MET A 120 -0.91 -14.47 8.50
C MET A 120 -1.07 -12.95 8.38
N ALA A 121 -1.58 -12.44 7.26
CA ALA A 121 -1.87 -11.02 7.10
C ALA A 121 -2.90 -10.53 8.15
N VAL A 122 -4.01 -11.25 8.31
CA VAL A 122 -5.04 -10.93 9.32
C VAL A 122 -4.46 -10.93 10.74
N LEU A 123 -3.64 -11.92 11.07
CA LEU A 123 -2.96 -11.99 12.36
C LEU A 123 -2.05 -10.78 12.61
N LEU A 124 -1.32 -10.33 11.59
CA LEU A 124 -0.50 -9.13 11.68
C LEU A 124 -1.33 -7.87 11.95
N TYR A 125 -2.50 -7.72 11.31
CA TYR A 125 -3.42 -6.62 11.61
C TYR A 125 -3.92 -6.69 13.06
N ILE A 126 -4.33 -7.85 13.55
CA ILE A 126 -4.76 -8.03 14.94
C ILE A 126 -3.63 -7.63 15.91
N ILE A 127 -2.40 -8.07 15.65
CA ILE A 127 -1.23 -7.74 16.48
C ILE A 127 -0.95 -6.23 16.45
N ALA A 128 -1.00 -5.59 15.26
CA ALA A 128 -0.76 -4.17 15.10
C ALA A 128 -1.77 -3.30 15.87
N TRP A 129 -3.02 -3.76 15.99
CA TRP A 129 -4.07 -3.06 16.70
C TRP A 129 -4.14 -3.35 18.20
N ARG A 130 -3.55 -4.45 18.66
CA ARG A 130 -3.71 -4.92 20.06
C ARG A 130 -3.41 -3.84 21.08
N ASP A 131 -2.28 -3.16 20.94
CA ASP A 131 -1.76 -2.20 21.92
C ASP A 131 -2.17 -0.74 21.63
N ASP A 132 -3.03 -0.50 20.64
CA ASP A 132 -3.51 0.84 20.31
C ASP A 132 -4.59 1.29 21.33
N SER A 133 -4.23 2.20 22.20
CA SER A 133 -5.08 2.72 23.26
C SER A 133 -6.04 3.84 22.81
N ARG A 134 -5.95 4.29 21.56
CA ARG A 134 -6.83 5.34 21.01
C ARG A 134 -8.25 4.87 20.75
N PHE A 135 -8.45 3.55 20.71
CA PHE A 135 -9.70 2.91 20.35
C PHE A 135 -10.11 1.83 21.35
N THR A 136 -11.41 1.71 21.58
CA THR A 136 -12.00 0.59 22.32
C THR A 136 -11.90 -0.71 21.51
N ASN A 137 -12.04 -1.86 22.15
CA ASN A 137 -11.98 -3.15 21.43
C ASN A 137 -13.07 -3.27 20.36
N LYS A 138 -14.26 -2.71 20.57
CA LYS A 138 -15.33 -2.70 19.57
C LYS A 138 -14.94 -1.85 18.34
N GLU A 139 -14.37 -0.67 18.58
CA GLU A 139 -13.88 0.18 17.50
C GLU A 139 -12.74 -0.49 16.73
N LYS A 140 -11.80 -1.16 17.42
CA LYS A 140 -10.72 -1.91 16.75
C LYS A 140 -11.25 -2.99 15.82
N ILE A 141 -12.19 -3.82 16.30
CA ILE A 141 -12.81 -4.87 15.47
C ILE A 141 -13.48 -4.24 14.25
N PHE A 142 -14.27 -3.17 14.45
CA PHE A 142 -14.93 -2.47 13.36
C PHE A 142 -13.92 -1.91 12.34
N LEU A 143 -12.87 -1.23 12.80
CA LEU A 143 -11.88 -0.61 11.92
C LEU A 143 -11.02 -1.65 11.17
N ILE A 144 -10.67 -2.77 11.81
CA ILE A 144 -10.02 -3.90 11.15
C ILE A 144 -10.94 -4.47 10.06
N THR A 145 -12.21 -4.71 10.39
CA THR A 145 -13.18 -5.18 9.41
C THR A 145 -13.34 -4.19 8.25
N ALA A 146 -13.52 -2.90 8.58
CA ALA A 146 -13.64 -1.86 7.55
C ALA A 146 -12.41 -1.78 6.63
N THR A 147 -11.22 -1.97 7.17
CA THR A 147 -9.97 -2.02 6.40
C THR A 147 -10.05 -3.08 5.30
N PHE A 148 -10.56 -4.28 5.63
CA PHE A 148 -10.63 -5.40 4.69
C PHE A 148 -11.58 -5.16 3.51
N PHE A 149 -12.48 -4.18 3.65
CA PHE A 149 -13.40 -3.78 2.61
C PHE A 149 -13.03 -2.47 1.90
N THR A 150 -11.84 -1.91 2.18
CA THR A 150 -11.35 -0.75 1.42
C THR A 150 -10.84 -1.16 0.03
N LEU A 151 -11.01 -0.28 -0.94
CA LEU A 151 -10.58 -0.51 -2.32
C LEU A 151 -9.11 -0.93 -2.42
N PRO A 152 -8.14 -0.20 -1.81
CA PRO A 152 -6.74 -0.59 -1.91
C PRO A 152 -6.43 -1.93 -1.22
N PHE A 153 -7.15 -2.30 -0.16
CA PHE A 153 -6.99 -3.60 0.49
C PHE A 153 -7.48 -4.74 -0.40
N ILE A 154 -8.69 -4.61 -0.97
CA ILE A 154 -9.26 -5.61 -1.89
C ILE A 154 -8.33 -5.82 -3.07
N PHE A 155 -7.79 -4.74 -3.64
CA PHE A 155 -6.84 -4.82 -4.73
C PHE A 155 -5.55 -5.57 -4.31
N ALA A 156 -5.03 -5.31 -3.12
CA ALA A 156 -3.87 -6.06 -2.60
C ALA A 156 -4.17 -7.55 -2.40
N VAL A 157 -5.38 -7.90 -1.95
CA VAL A 157 -5.84 -9.31 -1.83
C VAL A 157 -5.91 -9.96 -3.19
N GLU A 158 -6.54 -9.32 -4.17
CA GLU A 158 -6.65 -9.89 -5.52
C GLU A 158 -5.30 -10.15 -6.17
N ARG A 159 -4.30 -9.32 -5.86
CA ARG A 159 -2.92 -9.51 -6.34
C ARG A 159 -2.14 -10.54 -5.50
N GLY A 160 -2.56 -10.83 -4.26
CA GLY A 160 -1.74 -11.58 -3.30
C GLY A 160 -0.46 -10.82 -2.93
N ASN A 161 -0.57 -9.50 -2.79
CA ASN A 161 0.59 -8.61 -2.66
C ASN A 161 1.12 -8.56 -1.22
N SER A 162 2.44 -8.48 -1.08
CA SER A 162 3.14 -8.39 0.21
C SER A 162 2.81 -7.15 1.05
N LEU A 163 2.14 -6.14 0.49
CA LEU A 163 1.66 -4.99 1.25
C LEU A 163 0.67 -5.38 2.35
N LEU A 164 -0.05 -6.49 2.17
CA LEU A 164 -0.91 -7.06 3.21
C LEU A 164 -0.14 -7.35 4.51
N TRP A 165 1.18 -7.56 4.43
CA TRP A 165 2.06 -7.77 5.59
C TRP A 165 2.84 -6.50 5.95
N CYS A 166 3.30 -5.73 4.94
CA CYS A 166 4.10 -4.53 5.17
C CYS A 166 3.34 -3.44 5.93
N VAL A 167 2.07 -3.22 5.57
CA VAL A 167 1.26 -2.15 6.19
C VAL A 167 1.00 -2.42 7.67
N PRO A 168 0.52 -3.59 8.13
CA PRO A 168 0.32 -3.85 9.55
C PRO A 168 1.65 -3.85 10.33
N LEU A 169 2.77 -4.29 9.75
CA LEU A 169 4.08 -4.16 10.39
C LEU A 169 4.49 -2.69 10.56
N THR A 170 4.25 -1.85 9.56
CA THR A 170 4.50 -0.40 9.67
C THR A 170 3.56 0.25 10.69
N MET A 171 2.29 -0.17 10.75
CA MET A 171 1.34 0.23 11.80
C MET A 171 1.83 -0.15 13.20
N LEU A 172 2.33 -1.38 13.36
CA LEU A 172 2.89 -1.86 14.63
C LEU A 172 4.06 -0.99 15.07
N PHE A 173 4.92 -0.57 14.13
CA PHE A 173 5.97 0.41 14.39
C PHE A 173 5.38 1.75 14.87
N VAL A 174 4.47 2.37 14.10
CA VAL A 174 3.90 3.69 14.41
C VAL A 174 3.19 3.69 15.75
N ASN A 175 2.52 2.60 16.13
CA ASN A 175 1.80 2.49 17.39
C ASN A 175 2.72 2.28 18.60
N ASN A 176 3.98 1.82 18.40
CA ASN A 176 4.84 1.37 19.50
C ASN A 176 6.22 2.06 19.59
N TYR A 177 6.71 2.75 18.54
CA TYR A 177 8.07 3.32 18.53
C TYR A 177 8.32 4.33 19.64
N ASN A 178 7.28 4.99 20.17
CA ASN A 178 7.38 6.00 21.22
C ASN A 178 6.86 5.54 22.60
N LYS A 179 6.55 4.25 22.78
CA LYS A 179 6.09 3.70 24.06
C LYS A 179 7.22 3.73 25.09
N LYS A 180 6.86 3.81 26.40
CA LYS A 180 7.82 3.79 27.51
C LYS A 180 8.50 2.42 27.63
N GLU A 181 7.78 1.35 27.39
CA GLU A 181 8.25 -0.04 27.51
C GLU A 181 9.28 -0.37 26.43
N LYS A 182 10.48 -0.76 26.86
CA LYS A 182 11.60 -1.11 25.98
C LYS A 182 11.24 -2.26 25.02
N SER A 183 10.53 -3.27 25.51
CA SER A 183 10.10 -4.42 24.69
C SER A 183 9.22 -4.00 23.51
N LYS A 184 8.27 -3.07 23.72
CA LYS A 184 7.41 -2.55 22.66
C LYS A 184 8.19 -1.74 21.63
N ARG A 185 9.19 -0.93 22.07
CA ARG A 185 10.06 -0.22 21.15
C ARG A 185 10.93 -1.16 20.30
N ILE A 186 11.47 -2.21 20.91
CA ILE A 186 12.24 -3.23 20.18
C ILE A 186 11.34 -3.92 19.14
N LEU A 187 10.14 -4.33 19.54
CA LEU A 187 9.16 -4.93 18.62
C LEU A 187 8.84 -3.98 17.44
N ALA A 188 8.65 -2.69 17.72
CA ALA A 188 8.44 -1.68 16.70
C ALA A 188 9.60 -1.59 15.71
N ILE A 189 10.85 -1.55 16.20
CA ILE A 189 12.05 -1.50 15.35
C ILE A 189 12.14 -2.74 14.45
N VAL A 190 11.92 -3.93 15.02
CA VAL A 190 11.93 -5.18 14.26
C VAL A 190 10.82 -5.18 13.21
N ALA A 191 9.62 -4.72 13.56
CA ALA A 191 8.49 -4.63 12.64
C ALA A 191 8.80 -3.69 11.45
N LEU A 192 9.38 -2.52 11.72
CA LEU A 192 9.79 -1.59 10.65
C LEU A 192 10.89 -2.21 9.76
N ALA A 193 11.88 -2.84 10.37
CA ALA A 193 12.97 -3.50 9.64
C ALA A 193 12.44 -4.61 8.71
N LEU A 194 11.52 -5.44 9.20
CA LEU A 194 10.87 -6.47 8.39
C LEU A 194 10.03 -5.87 7.26
N ALA A 195 9.20 -4.85 7.56
CA ALA A 195 8.41 -4.16 6.54
C ALA A 195 9.30 -3.58 5.43
N ALA A 196 10.38 -2.87 5.82
CA ALA A 196 11.32 -2.28 4.88
C ALA A 196 12.10 -3.34 4.07
N SER A 197 12.35 -4.52 4.65
CA SER A 197 13.01 -5.63 3.96
C SER A 197 12.09 -6.42 3.02
N MET A 198 10.77 -6.25 3.15
CA MET A 198 9.77 -6.79 2.22
C MET A 198 9.45 -5.80 1.08
N LYS A 199 9.40 -4.53 1.42
CA LYS A 199 9.23 -3.38 0.51
C LYS A 199 10.09 -2.24 1.04
N ILE A 200 10.90 -1.60 0.24
CA ILE A 200 11.86 -0.58 0.71
C ILE A 200 11.17 0.64 1.34
N TYR A 201 10.01 1.01 0.84
CA TYR A 201 9.31 2.26 1.17
C TYR A 201 8.95 2.46 2.66
N PRO A 202 8.56 1.44 3.45
CA PRO A 202 8.35 1.58 4.88
C PRO A 202 9.53 2.17 5.66
N ALA A 203 10.76 2.08 5.11
CA ALA A 203 11.95 2.67 5.73
C ALA A 203 11.80 4.17 6.02
N PHE A 204 11.02 4.90 5.21
CA PHE A 204 10.77 6.33 5.44
C PHE A 204 10.07 6.61 6.78
N PHE A 205 9.28 5.69 7.30
CA PHE A 205 8.69 5.85 8.64
C PHE A 205 9.74 5.88 9.75
N GLY A 206 10.96 5.38 9.50
CA GLY A 206 12.10 5.50 10.41
C GLY A 206 12.50 6.96 10.72
N ILE A 207 12.13 7.92 9.88
CA ILE A 207 12.30 9.36 10.12
C ILE A 207 11.64 9.79 11.46
N LEU A 208 10.58 9.10 11.89
CA LEU A 208 9.96 9.35 13.20
C LEU A 208 10.91 9.12 14.37
N LEU A 209 11.83 8.16 14.28
CA LEU A 209 12.85 7.95 15.31
C LEU A 209 13.86 9.11 15.38
N VAL A 210 14.24 9.64 14.22
CA VAL A 210 15.13 10.81 14.10
C VAL A 210 14.44 12.06 14.65
N ARG A 211 13.17 12.28 14.30
CA ARG A 211 12.33 13.36 14.83
C ARG A 211 12.32 13.36 16.35
N GLU A 212 12.12 12.20 16.98
CA GLU A 212 12.08 12.02 18.43
C GLU A 212 13.47 11.93 19.07
N LYS A 213 14.55 12.20 18.30
CA LYS A 213 15.96 12.12 18.74
C LYS A 213 16.35 10.76 19.33
N LYS A 214 15.70 9.69 18.90
CA LYS A 214 15.97 8.29 19.31
C LYS A 214 17.06 7.69 18.44
N TRP A 215 18.25 8.27 18.51
CA TRP A 215 19.37 7.92 17.63
C TRP A 215 19.81 6.46 17.76
N LYS A 216 19.78 5.89 18.99
CA LYS A 216 20.13 4.49 19.22
C LYS A 216 19.13 3.54 18.54
N GLU A 217 17.84 3.84 18.70
CA GLU A 217 16.77 3.11 18.05
C GLU A 217 16.81 3.27 16.51
N ALA A 218 17.10 4.46 16.02
CA ALA A 218 17.27 4.72 14.59
C ALA A 218 18.45 3.90 14.01
N LEU A 219 19.60 3.92 14.66
CA LEU A 219 20.75 3.11 14.25
C LEU A 219 20.43 1.61 14.32
N THR A 220 19.74 1.17 15.38
CA THR A 220 19.31 -0.23 15.50
C THR A 220 18.38 -0.63 14.36
N ALA A 221 17.42 0.25 13.98
CA ALA A 221 16.51 0.00 12.85
C ALA A 221 17.28 -0.14 11.53
N VAL A 222 18.30 0.69 11.31
CA VAL A 222 19.16 0.60 10.12
C VAL A 222 19.95 -0.73 10.12
N VAL A 223 20.57 -1.09 11.24
CA VAL A 223 21.38 -2.33 11.34
C VAL A 223 20.50 -3.56 11.17
N VAL A 224 19.38 -3.65 11.89
CA VAL A 224 18.45 -4.78 11.77
C VAL A 224 17.83 -4.82 10.36
N GLY A 225 17.47 -3.66 9.80
CA GLY A 225 16.97 -3.55 8.44
C GLY A 225 18.00 -4.02 7.40
N ALA A 226 19.24 -3.64 7.55
CA ALA A 226 20.32 -4.10 6.66
C ALA A 226 20.51 -5.64 6.77
N ILE A 227 20.50 -6.19 7.97
CA ILE A 227 20.63 -7.64 8.17
C ILE A 227 19.43 -8.36 7.53
N THR A 228 18.21 -7.93 7.84
CA THR A 228 16.99 -8.58 7.30
C THR A 228 16.82 -8.38 5.78
N MET A 229 17.38 -7.30 5.23
CA MET A 229 17.39 -7.03 3.79
C MET A 229 18.42 -7.89 3.06
N PHE A 230 19.66 -7.97 3.56
CA PHE A 230 20.79 -8.55 2.82
C PHE A 230 21.12 -9.99 3.19
N ALA A 231 20.93 -10.43 4.46
CA ALA A 231 21.19 -11.80 4.83
C ALA A 231 20.39 -12.85 4.01
N PRO A 232 19.14 -12.59 3.61
CA PRO A 232 18.39 -13.52 2.76
C PRO A 232 19.05 -13.84 1.43
N PHE A 233 19.93 -12.98 0.87
CA PHE A 233 20.67 -13.30 -0.34
C PHE A 233 21.52 -14.57 -0.21
N LEU A 234 22.00 -14.88 0.99
CA LEU A 234 22.80 -16.08 1.25
C LEU A 234 22.00 -17.37 1.03
N LEU A 235 20.67 -17.29 1.18
CA LEU A 235 19.75 -18.42 1.02
C LEU A 235 19.21 -18.55 -0.42
N MET A 236 19.50 -17.59 -1.32
CA MET A 236 19.16 -17.68 -2.73
C MET A 236 20.05 -18.71 -3.44
N GLU A 237 19.59 -19.19 -4.59
CA GLU A 237 20.39 -20.09 -5.42
C GLU A 237 21.59 -19.38 -6.06
N LYS A 238 22.58 -20.16 -6.47
CA LYS A 238 23.78 -19.65 -7.16
C LYS A 238 23.33 -18.84 -8.39
N GLY A 239 23.91 -17.66 -8.57
CA GLY A 239 23.51 -16.68 -9.61
C GLY A 239 22.48 -15.64 -9.13
N ASN A 240 21.73 -15.92 -8.05
CA ASN A 240 20.75 -15.00 -7.48
C ASN A 240 21.24 -14.35 -6.14
N ARG A 241 22.45 -14.63 -5.73
CA ARG A 241 23.05 -14.12 -4.47
C ARG A 241 23.62 -12.70 -4.59
N SER A 242 23.47 -12.06 -5.74
CA SER A 242 24.05 -10.75 -6.01
C SER A 242 23.09 -9.61 -5.74
N PRO A 243 23.34 -8.75 -4.73
CA PRO A 243 22.60 -7.51 -4.54
C PRO A 243 22.67 -6.58 -5.76
N LEU A 244 23.80 -6.60 -6.50
CA LEU A 244 23.96 -5.78 -7.70
C LEU A 244 23.01 -6.19 -8.83
N LEU A 245 22.76 -7.51 -8.97
CA LEU A 245 21.79 -8.00 -9.95
C LEU A 245 20.36 -7.52 -9.59
N TRP A 246 19.99 -7.59 -8.31
CA TRP A 246 18.72 -7.06 -7.84
C TRP A 246 18.59 -5.55 -8.09
N LEU A 247 19.62 -4.76 -7.78
CA LEU A 247 19.62 -3.32 -8.06
C LEU A 247 19.53 -3.03 -9.56
N SER A 248 20.25 -3.77 -10.40
CA SER A 248 20.13 -3.66 -11.86
C SER A 248 18.71 -3.96 -12.35
N ASN A 249 18.02 -4.95 -11.78
CA ASN A 249 16.63 -5.23 -12.11
C ASN A 249 15.71 -4.06 -11.73
N ILE A 250 15.90 -3.46 -10.56
CA ILE A 250 15.12 -2.28 -10.13
C ILE A 250 15.30 -1.14 -11.12
N THR A 251 16.53 -0.83 -11.53
CA THR A 251 16.81 0.27 -12.48
C THR A 251 16.15 0.01 -13.83
N LYS A 252 16.39 -1.15 -14.43
CA LYS A 252 15.82 -1.53 -15.74
C LYS A 252 14.30 -1.51 -15.73
N THR A 253 13.70 -2.08 -14.69
CA THR A 253 12.24 -2.14 -14.55
C THR A 253 11.67 -0.74 -14.30
N SER A 254 12.36 0.11 -13.54
CA SER A 254 11.95 1.50 -13.32
C SER A 254 11.92 2.27 -14.64
N GLU A 255 12.94 2.15 -15.48
CA GLU A 255 13.00 2.77 -16.80
C GLU A 255 11.86 2.30 -17.72
N MET A 256 11.62 0.98 -17.77
CA MET A 256 10.55 0.39 -18.55
C MET A 256 9.16 0.89 -18.10
N PHE A 257 8.92 0.97 -16.79
CA PHE A 257 7.62 1.38 -16.25
C PHE A 257 7.44 2.90 -16.17
N GLN A 258 8.49 3.70 -16.32
CA GLN A 258 8.36 5.15 -16.54
C GLN A 258 7.84 5.46 -17.94
N SER A 259 8.18 4.62 -18.93
CA SER A 259 7.74 4.80 -20.31
C SER A 259 6.37 4.19 -20.64
N THR A 260 5.84 3.34 -19.75
CA THR A 260 4.54 2.69 -19.95
C THR A 260 3.61 3.03 -18.79
N GLY A 261 2.51 3.71 -19.06
CA GLY A 261 1.46 3.96 -18.09
C GLY A 261 0.61 2.70 -17.87
N TYR A 262 0.11 2.54 -16.64
CA TYR A 262 -0.92 1.56 -16.31
C TYR A 262 -2.06 2.27 -15.61
N GLY A 263 -3.30 1.93 -15.96
CA GLY A 263 -4.51 2.61 -15.51
C GLY A 263 -4.76 2.65 -14.00
N PHE A 264 -3.98 1.92 -13.20
CA PHE A 264 -4.08 1.83 -11.75
C PHE A 264 -2.82 2.30 -10.99
N LYS A 265 -1.94 3.06 -11.66
CA LYS A 265 -0.78 3.69 -11.01
C LYS A 265 -1.15 5.04 -10.42
N VAL A 266 -0.84 5.23 -9.15
CA VAL A 266 -1.12 6.43 -8.35
C VAL A 266 0.12 7.28 -8.06
N ASN A 267 1.27 6.95 -8.64
CA ASN A 267 2.49 7.70 -8.44
C ASN A 267 2.50 9.03 -9.21
N LEU A 268 3.32 9.96 -8.74
CA LEU A 268 3.39 11.31 -9.29
C LEU A 268 3.75 11.33 -10.79
N SER A 269 4.71 10.51 -11.21
CA SER A 269 5.12 10.43 -12.63
C SER A 269 3.96 10.03 -13.56
N ASN A 270 3.16 9.04 -13.16
CA ASN A 270 2.04 8.58 -13.98
C ASN A 270 0.92 9.62 -14.04
N THR A 271 0.64 10.28 -12.92
CA THR A 271 -0.37 11.36 -12.84
C THR A 271 0.03 12.54 -13.72
N ILE A 272 1.29 12.94 -13.69
CA ILE A 272 1.82 14.03 -14.54
C ILE A 272 1.76 13.61 -16.01
N GLY A 273 2.24 12.41 -16.35
CA GLY A 273 2.21 11.91 -17.71
C GLY A 273 0.79 11.82 -18.28
N PHE A 274 -0.20 11.46 -17.45
CA PHE A 274 -1.61 11.50 -17.83
C PHE A 274 -2.08 12.94 -18.14
N ILE A 275 -1.74 13.91 -17.27
CA ILE A 275 -2.09 15.33 -17.49
C ILE A 275 -1.46 15.85 -18.79
N GLU A 276 -0.21 15.50 -19.04
CA GLU A 276 0.49 15.88 -20.27
C GLU A 276 -0.19 15.29 -21.52
N SER A 277 -0.54 14.00 -21.48
CA SER A 277 -1.12 13.31 -22.64
C SER A 277 -2.55 13.74 -22.96
N GLU A 278 -3.38 13.96 -21.93
CA GLU A 278 -4.80 14.26 -22.11
C GLU A 278 -5.08 15.75 -22.31
N PHE A 279 -4.29 16.62 -21.68
CA PHE A 279 -4.53 18.07 -21.72
C PHE A 279 -3.52 18.85 -22.55
N GLY A 280 -2.49 18.19 -23.10
CA GLY A 280 -1.43 18.86 -23.87
C GLY A 280 -0.59 19.82 -23.05
N ILE A 281 -0.57 19.68 -21.72
CA ILE A 281 0.17 20.54 -20.79
C ILE A 281 1.53 19.93 -20.54
N HIS A 282 2.58 20.51 -21.07
CA HIS A 282 3.94 20.04 -20.80
C HIS A 282 4.45 20.47 -19.42
N ILE A 283 4.62 19.51 -18.51
CA ILE A 283 5.17 19.72 -17.18
C ILE A 283 6.64 19.29 -17.18
N THR A 284 7.53 20.23 -17.39
CA THR A 284 8.97 19.98 -17.32
C THR A 284 9.42 19.80 -15.88
N GLY A 285 10.32 18.84 -15.62
CA GLY A 285 10.93 18.68 -14.31
C GLY A 285 10.21 17.71 -13.37
N THR A 286 9.51 16.70 -13.87
CA THR A 286 8.84 15.65 -13.06
C THR A 286 9.78 15.04 -12.02
N ASN A 287 11.03 14.74 -12.36
CA ASN A 287 12.03 14.25 -11.42
C ASN A 287 12.32 15.25 -10.29
N PHE A 288 12.32 16.55 -10.59
CA PHE A 288 12.49 17.59 -9.59
C PHE A 288 11.29 17.61 -8.61
N LEU A 289 10.07 17.46 -9.11
CA LEU A 289 8.88 17.40 -8.26
C LEU A 289 8.89 16.16 -7.35
N ILE A 290 9.34 15.01 -7.85
CA ILE A 290 9.51 13.79 -7.06
C ILE A 290 10.51 14.01 -5.92
N ILE A 291 11.67 14.60 -6.24
CA ILE A 291 12.68 14.94 -5.23
C ILE A 291 12.14 15.99 -4.25
N ALA A 292 11.39 16.97 -4.72
CA ALA A 292 10.78 17.99 -3.88
C ALA A 292 9.80 17.38 -2.87
N VAL A 293 8.90 16.48 -3.29
CA VAL A 293 7.99 15.76 -2.38
C VAL A 293 8.81 15.00 -1.32
N LEU A 294 9.82 14.26 -1.72
CA LEU A 294 10.68 13.52 -0.79
C LEU A 294 11.34 14.44 0.25
N LEU A 295 11.95 15.53 -0.21
CA LEU A 295 12.71 16.44 0.66
C LEU A 295 11.80 17.28 1.54
N ILE A 296 10.74 17.89 0.98
CA ILE A 296 9.81 18.75 1.71
C ILE A 296 9.13 17.95 2.83
N ASN A 297 8.58 16.77 2.52
CA ASN A 297 7.90 15.95 3.50
C ASN A 297 8.84 15.49 4.61
N SER A 298 10.04 15.03 4.24
CA SER A 298 11.04 14.60 5.22
C SER A 298 11.45 15.77 6.15
N LEU A 299 11.69 16.96 5.58
CA LEU A 299 12.09 18.14 6.33
C LEU A 299 10.95 18.64 7.23
N LEU A 300 9.72 18.69 6.74
CA LEU A 300 8.56 19.09 7.55
C LEU A 300 8.39 18.16 8.76
N VAL A 301 8.47 16.85 8.54
CA VAL A 301 8.39 15.86 9.63
C VAL A 301 9.51 16.05 10.65
N LEU A 302 10.74 16.36 10.23
CA LEU A 302 11.88 16.55 11.12
C LEU A 302 11.84 17.88 11.90
N ILE A 303 11.42 18.96 11.25
CA ILE A 303 11.53 20.33 11.79
C ILE A 303 10.30 20.73 12.62
N LYS A 304 9.09 20.36 12.17
CA LYS A 304 7.83 20.79 12.80
C LYS A 304 7.47 19.93 14.01
N LYS A 305 8.03 20.27 15.17
CA LYS A 305 7.84 19.49 16.41
C LYS A 305 6.37 19.36 16.84
N ASN A 306 5.57 20.42 16.66
CA ASN A 306 4.17 20.46 17.09
C ASN A 306 3.18 19.87 16.06
N MET A 307 3.69 19.36 14.92
CA MET A 307 2.82 18.76 13.91
C MET A 307 2.18 17.48 14.46
N PRO A 308 0.84 17.33 14.33
CA PRO A 308 0.12 16.13 14.79
C PRO A 308 0.68 14.84 14.17
N GLN A 309 0.65 13.74 14.92
CA GLN A 309 1.18 12.46 14.46
C GLN A 309 0.55 12.02 13.13
N TRP A 310 -0.75 12.25 12.94
CA TRP A 310 -1.42 11.87 11.70
C TRP A 310 -0.87 12.61 10.47
N LYS A 311 -0.53 13.91 10.59
CA LYS A 311 0.09 14.65 9.49
C LYS A 311 1.51 14.14 9.21
N CYS A 312 2.29 13.86 10.26
CA CYS A 312 3.63 13.29 10.10
C CYS A 312 3.57 11.96 9.34
N THR A 313 2.67 11.06 9.76
CA THR A 313 2.52 9.76 9.11
C THR A 313 1.90 9.88 7.72
N ALA A 314 1.04 10.88 7.46
CA ALA A 314 0.51 11.17 6.13
C ALA A 314 1.61 11.59 5.16
N LEU A 315 2.48 12.55 5.54
CA LEU A 315 3.61 12.97 4.71
C LEU A 315 4.56 11.80 4.40
N LEU A 316 4.82 10.92 5.38
CA LEU A 316 5.64 9.72 5.15
C LEU A 316 4.95 8.70 4.26
N ALA A 317 3.64 8.49 4.41
CA ALA A 317 2.86 7.63 3.53
C ALA A 317 2.81 8.19 2.10
N LEU A 318 2.66 9.50 1.94
CA LEU A 318 2.69 10.17 0.63
C LEU A 318 4.04 9.99 -0.07
N ILE A 319 5.18 10.06 0.65
CA ILE A 319 6.48 9.67 0.08
C ILE A 319 6.41 8.23 -0.46
N THR A 320 5.87 7.29 0.33
CA THR A 320 5.83 5.86 -0.06
C THR A 320 4.94 5.59 -1.27
N ILE A 321 3.99 6.48 -1.56
CA ILE A 321 3.02 6.33 -2.65
C ILE A 321 3.43 7.14 -3.88
N LEU A 322 3.75 8.42 -3.71
CA LEU A 322 3.95 9.36 -4.81
C LEU A 322 5.33 9.24 -5.48
N VAL A 323 6.37 8.88 -4.71
CA VAL A 323 7.76 8.89 -5.18
C VAL A 323 8.13 7.65 -6.02
N PRO A 324 7.77 6.41 -5.63
CA PRO A 324 8.21 5.24 -6.38
C PRO A 324 7.49 5.06 -7.71
N GLY A 325 8.23 4.66 -8.75
CA GLY A 325 7.67 4.41 -10.09
C GLY A 325 6.66 3.25 -10.18
N PHE A 326 6.58 2.42 -9.13
CA PHE A 326 5.73 1.21 -9.06
C PHE A 326 4.59 1.31 -8.05
N SER A 327 4.08 2.49 -7.80
CA SER A 327 2.96 2.67 -6.88
C SER A 327 1.64 2.48 -7.61
N TYR A 328 0.96 1.39 -7.28
CA TYR A 328 -0.39 1.08 -7.73
C TYR A 328 -1.41 1.40 -6.63
N THR A 329 -2.70 1.41 -6.96
CA THR A 329 -3.82 1.64 -6.02
C THR A 329 -3.66 0.91 -4.69
N TYR A 330 -3.16 -0.32 -4.66
CA TYR A 330 -2.94 -1.03 -3.39
C TYR A 330 -1.91 -0.35 -2.47
N THR A 331 -0.99 0.50 -2.99
CA THR A 331 -0.03 1.23 -2.14
C THR A 331 -0.71 2.28 -1.26
N ILE A 332 -1.92 2.72 -1.63
CA ILE A 332 -2.76 3.61 -0.82
C ILE A 332 -3.08 3.00 0.55
N MET A 333 -2.94 1.68 0.73
CA MET A 333 -3.05 1.05 2.04
C MET A 333 -2.14 1.71 3.11
N PHE A 334 -1.02 2.31 2.72
CA PHE A 334 -0.20 3.07 3.66
C PHE A 334 -0.93 4.28 4.24
N MET A 335 -1.93 4.84 3.55
CA MET A 335 -2.78 5.93 4.06
C MET A 335 -3.73 5.48 5.19
N LEU A 336 -3.93 4.18 5.40
CA LEU A 336 -4.64 3.67 6.58
C LEU A 336 -3.93 4.05 7.88
N ILE A 337 -2.59 4.13 7.87
CA ILE A 337 -1.79 4.48 9.05
C ILE A 337 -2.11 5.91 9.53
N PRO A 338 -1.95 6.96 8.69
CA PRO A 338 -2.35 8.30 9.08
C PRO A 338 -3.85 8.44 9.32
N PHE A 339 -4.70 7.72 8.61
CA PHE A 339 -6.14 7.74 8.84
C PHE A 339 -6.51 7.29 10.25
N PHE A 340 -5.92 6.21 10.75
CA PHE A 340 -6.15 5.78 12.12
C PHE A 340 -5.54 6.72 13.16
N CYS A 341 -4.40 7.31 12.86
CA CYS A 341 -3.86 8.39 13.68
C CYS A 341 -4.81 9.60 13.69
N PHE A 342 -5.37 9.96 12.55
CA PHE A 342 -6.37 11.04 12.42
C PHE A 342 -7.61 10.73 13.24
N LEU A 343 -8.24 9.57 13.08
CA LEU A 343 -9.42 9.20 13.86
C LEU A 343 -9.17 9.15 15.38
N GLY A 344 -7.94 8.85 15.79
CA GLY A 344 -7.54 8.80 17.19
C GLY A 344 -7.08 10.14 17.76
N SER A 345 -6.99 11.20 16.96
CA SER A 345 -6.57 12.54 17.40
C SER A 345 -7.77 13.40 17.85
N GLU A 346 -7.50 14.47 18.56
CA GLU A 346 -8.49 15.50 18.84
C GLU A 346 -8.82 16.29 17.58
N HIS A 347 -10.10 16.62 17.41
CA HIS A 347 -10.64 17.29 16.23
C HIS A 347 -11.29 18.61 16.64
N ASP A 348 -10.55 19.68 16.47
CA ASP A 348 -11.04 21.06 16.68
C ASP A 348 -10.74 21.97 15.47
N GLN A 349 -10.21 21.39 14.39
CA GLN A 349 -9.76 22.16 13.24
C GLN A 349 -10.84 22.27 12.16
N LYS A 350 -10.89 23.44 11.54
CA LYS A 350 -11.81 23.75 10.44
C LYS A 350 -11.69 22.76 9.26
N TRP A 351 -10.50 22.18 9.08
CA TRP A 351 -10.17 21.32 7.95
C TRP A 351 -10.40 19.82 8.19
N ASP A 352 -10.82 19.43 9.40
CA ASP A 352 -10.97 17.99 9.70
C ASP A 352 -11.99 17.28 8.80
N CYS A 353 -13.11 17.93 8.43
CA CYS A 353 -14.06 17.39 7.47
C CYS A 353 -13.44 17.23 6.07
N TYR A 354 -12.64 18.18 5.64
CA TYR A 354 -11.95 18.11 4.36
C TYR A 354 -10.99 16.93 4.31
N TYR A 355 -10.16 16.75 5.33
CA TYR A 355 -9.24 15.61 5.40
C TYR A 355 -9.99 14.28 5.48
N LEU A 356 -11.11 14.21 6.20
CA LEU A 356 -11.95 13.02 6.21
C LEU A 356 -12.44 12.68 4.81
N ILE A 357 -12.91 13.67 4.04
CA ILE A 357 -13.35 13.47 2.65
C ILE A 357 -12.20 12.91 1.81
N LEU A 358 -11.00 13.48 1.91
CA LEU A 358 -9.85 12.99 1.15
C LEU A 358 -9.51 11.53 1.49
N PHE A 359 -9.51 11.16 2.79
CA PHE A 359 -9.32 9.77 3.18
C PHE A 359 -10.40 8.85 2.61
N MET A 360 -11.66 9.28 2.65
CA MET A 360 -12.77 8.45 2.12
C MET A 360 -12.68 8.27 0.61
N LEU A 361 -12.27 9.29 -0.14
CA LEU A 361 -12.05 9.18 -1.60
C LEU A 361 -10.95 8.16 -1.94
N MET A 362 -10.00 7.90 -1.04
CA MET A 362 -8.94 6.91 -1.22
C MET A 362 -9.38 5.48 -0.86
N PHE A 363 -10.42 5.31 -0.03
CA PHE A 363 -10.75 4.01 0.56
C PHE A 363 -12.06 3.42 0.08
N VAL A 364 -13.03 4.27 -0.30
CA VAL A 364 -14.38 3.84 -0.59
C VAL A 364 -14.48 3.27 -2.01
N LEU A 365 -15.15 2.13 -2.11
CA LEU A 365 -15.58 1.58 -3.38
C LEU A 365 -16.67 2.45 -3.98
N LEU A 366 -16.38 3.05 -5.12
CA LEU A 366 -17.38 3.79 -5.87
C LEU A 366 -18.20 2.78 -6.71
N PRO A 367 -19.52 2.60 -6.48
CA PRO A 367 -20.33 1.61 -7.16
C PRO A 367 -20.72 2.08 -8.59
N ILE A 368 -19.74 2.54 -9.34
CA ILE A 368 -19.96 3.11 -10.67
C ILE A 368 -19.39 2.16 -11.71
N LYS A 369 -20.30 1.46 -12.38
CA LYS A 369 -19.96 0.50 -13.42
C LYS A 369 -19.29 1.23 -14.59
N ASN A 370 -18.11 0.79 -15.01
CA ASN A 370 -17.36 1.18 -16.22
C ASN A 370 -17.13 2.69 -16.46
N GLN A 371 -17.94 3.57 -15.87
CA GLN A 371 -17.80 5.02 -16.04
C GLN A 371 -16.61 5.59 -15.25
N PHE A 372 -16.20 4.90 -14.18
CA PHE A 372 -15.07 5.29 -13.33
C PHE A 372 -14.07 4.18 -13.14
N GLY A 373 -14.34 2.98 -13.57
CA GLY A 373 -13.55 1.83 -13.23
C GLY A 373 -12.89 1.16 -14.41
N GLY A 374 -13.30 1.48 -15.61
CA GLY A 374 -12.80 0.78 -16.77
C GLY A 374 -11.55 1.43 -17.33
N LEU A 375 -10.50 0.66 -17.56
CA LEU A 375 -9.46 1.04 -18.52
C LEU A 375 -10.09 1.36 -19.89
N GLU A 376 -11.26 0.80 -20.19
CA GLU A 376 -12.07 1.09 -21.38
C GLU A 376 -12.61 2.53 -21.41
N ALA A 377 -12.71 3.22 -20.27
CA ALA A 377 -13.18 4.60 -20.22
C ALA A 377 -12.10 5.61 -20.63
N ILE A 378 -10.84 5.17 -20.69
CA ILE A 378 -9.70 6.00 -21.07
C ILE A 378 -8.98 5.31 -22.21
N ASN A 379 -8.61 6.10 -23.20
CA ASN A 379 -7.89 5.60 -24.35
C ASN A 379 -6.68 4.74 -23.92
N MET A 380 -6.81 3.42 -24.11
CA MET A 380 -5.75 2.44 -23.78
C MET A 380 -4.48 2.64 -24.61
N ASP A 381 -4.57 3.34 -25.72
CA ASP A 381 -3.44 3.72 -26.57
C ASP A 381 -2.67 4.92 -25.99
N ALA A 382 -3.17 5.56 -24.93
CA ALA A 382 -2.44 6.61 -24.25
C ALA A 382 -1.19 6.04 -23.55
N VAL A 383 -0.11 6.79 -23.63
CA VAL A 383 1.17 6.43 -22.99
C VAL A 383 1.02 6.30 -21.45
N TYR A 384 0.10 7.05 -20.86
CA TYR A 384 -0.16 7.09 -19.41
C TYR A 384 -1.66 6.95 -19.12
N PRO A 385 -2.28 5.80 -19.38
CA PRO A 385 -3.70 5.62 -19.08
C PRO A 385 -3.94 5.66 -17.57
N LEU A 386 -5.05 6.27 -17.15
CA LEU A 386 -5.56 6.24 -15.77
C LEU A 386 -7.04 5.84 -15.76
N GLY A 387 -7.39 4.87 -14.91
CA GLY A 387 -8.79 4.57 -14.59
C GLY A 387 -9.43 5.69 -13.79
N TRP A 388 -10.73 5.91 -13.93
CA TRP A 388 -11.45 6.99 -13.23
C TRP A 388 -11.29 6.90 -11.70
N THR A 389 -11.31 5.69 -11.13
CA THR A 389 -11.06 5.49 -9.70
C THR A 389 -9.66 5.96 -9.33
N THR A 390 -8.66 5.62 -10.15
CA THR A 390 -7.27 6.03 -9.94
C THR A 390 -7.08 7.54 -10.07
N ILE A 391 -7.85 8.21 -10.93
CA ILE A 391 -7.87 9.67 -11.02
C ILE A 391 -8.37 10.27 -9.70
N VAL A 392 -9.49 9.78 -9.17
CA VAL A 392 -10.04 10.25 -7.89
C VAL A 392 -9.03 10.06 -6.75
N GLU A 393 -8.42 8.88 -6.68
CA GLU A 393 -7.38 8.56 -5.69
C GLU A 393 -6.15 9.48 -5.83
N SER A 394 -5.67 9.67 -7.05
CA SER A 394 -4.51 10.54 -7.33
C SER A 394 -4.79 12.01 -6.98
N VAL A 395 -5.98 12.50 -7.31
CA VAL A 395 -6.41 13.85 -6.91
C VAL A 395 -6.49 13.98 -5.40
N ALA A 396 -7.06 13.00 -4.70
CA ALA A 396 -7.15 13.02 -3.24
C ALA A 396 -5.76 12.99 -2.58
N LEU A 397 -4.82 12.18 -3.07
CA LEU A 397 -3.43 12.14 -2.60
C LEU A 397 -2.73 13.49 -2.82
N PHE A 398 -2.86 14.06 -4.01
CA PHE A 398 -2.25 15.35 -4.33
C PHE A 398 -2.82 16.50 -3.50
N LEU A 399 -4.15 16.57 -3.34
CA LEU A 399 -4.79 17.58 -2.51
C LEU A 399 -4.37 17.44 -1.04
N MET A 400 -4.22 16.21 -0.54
CA MET A 400 -3.74 15.97 0.82
C MET A 400 -2.29 16.46 1.00
N GLU A 401 -1.42 16.12 0.04
CA GLU A 401 -0.02 16.57 0.02
C GLU A 401 0.06 18.11 0.09
N VAL A 402 -0.57 18.78 -0.88
CA VAL A 402 -0.53 20.23 -0.99
C VAL A 402 -1.12 20.91 0.24
N SER A 403 -2.26 20.39 0.75
CA SER A 403 -2.93 21.01 1.92
C SER A 403 -2.09 20.90 3.18
N ILE A 404 -1.49 19.73 3.46
CA ILE A 404 -0.62 19.56 4.63
C ILE A 404 0.62 20.45 4.51
N VAL A 405 1.25 20.50 3.34
CA VAL A 405 2.42 21.33 3.10
C VAL A 405 2.10 22.83 3.29
N ILE A 406 1.00 23.31 2.72
CA ILE A 406 0.58 24.72 2.87
C ILE A 406 0.26 25.06 4.33
N GLU A 407 -0.42 24.18 5.05
CA GLU A 407 -0.74 24.42 6.46
C GLU A 407 0.50 24.47 7.36
N GLU A 408 1.50 23.67 7.04
CA GLU A 408 2.72 23.55 7.85
C GLU A 408 3.85 24.50 7.41
N LEU A 409 3.77 25.07 6.21
CA LEU A 409 4.71 26.13 5.82
C LEU A 409 4.48 27.39 6.67
N PRO A 410 5.55 28.08 7.11
CA PRO A 410 5.45 29.35 7.83
C PRO A 410 5.03 30.45 6.88
N LEU A 411 3.76 30.54 6.54
CA LEU A 411 3.22 31.74 5.91
C LEU A 411 3.25 32.88 6.96
N LYS A 412 3.98 33.93 6.67
CA LYS A 412 4.36 35.05 7.53
C LYS A 412 3.19 35.86 8.14
N ASN A 413 1.92 35.48 7.93
CA ASN A 413 0.74 36.27 8.29
C ASN A 413 -0.41 35.44 8.90
N ARG A 414 -0.14 34.57 9.87
CA ARG A 414 -1.22 33.98 10.70
C ARG A 414 -1.20 34.51 12.14
N GLU A 415 -0.74 35.72 12.32
CA GLU A 415 -1.08 36.50 13.51
C GLU A 415 -2.31 37.35 13.17
N LYS A 416 -3.51 36.83 13.49
CA LYS A 416 -4.62 37.59 14.01
C LYS A 416 -5.77 36.65 14.37
#